data_66f80591e48ee697d92ad3646063664a
#
_entry.id   66f80591e48ee697d92ad3646063664a
#
_cell.length_a   1.000
_cell.length_b   1.000
_cell.length_c   1.000
_cell.angle_alpha   90.00
_cell.angle_beta   90.00
_cell.angle_gamma   90.00
#
_symmetry.space_group_name_H-M   'P 1'
#
loop_
_entity.id
_entity.type
_entity.pdbx_description
1 polymer ?
#
loop_
_entity_poly.entity_id
_entity_poly.type
_entity_poly.pdbx_seq_one_letter_code
_entity_poly.pdbx_strand_id
1 'polypeptide(L)'
;MDVSGWISHYAAWSKNKIALRYLNTEITYGELETYVSRLAATLATDLNVAPGDRVAFLGLNSPEHIKLFFACARIGAIWVPLNARMTVEQHRIFIADSEPKLLIAEHEYGQHARSYLSESPDTKLLLLKSENTDASESTGTEFLKLGTEKRKWNGDIPDKTPVMIAYTSGTTGKPKGAVHTNESFAAAAANSSLLFGFNSHSETLTHAPLFHIGAIAIQTLPSLYAGASVTIHRQVDPSLILSDILKYKITNIEAIPPVSRALFNDPGWETADLSSMKTAMTGSTRVAIEHIDRCQERGIPLVQTYGMTEAIPPILIVPVEQVESRKGSLGLPVPYCEVRLVDDQMNDVGPGETGEMVLRGPLVIKEYSNNPNANHDAFVDGWFRTGDAAHQDEEGFFYMDDRIKEIIIVGSSNVYPADLERVLDSSDAIAECAVIARHEDEFGEVPIVFIIPKTGHALKNQRSWNFFNKASPPTNIRMKSTSSTNFQELHWAKSTKANCEQCRATRGIPKWRRAFVVPATNQQQIVPNQPLPLNLAENVVSDKTCLRYSPLGWSGVVRVVEVVVNHIG
;
A
#
# COMPACT_ATOMS: atom_id res chain seq x y z
N MET A 1 -20.50 14.87 9.54
CA MET A 1 -21.10 14.32 8.28
C MET A 1 -21.04 12.80 8.36
N ASP A 2 -22.18 12.12 8.32
CA ASP A 2 -22.27 10.68 8.62
C ASP A 2 -22.07 9.83 7.37
N VAL A 3 -21.01 9.02 7.34
CA VAL A 3 -20.69 8.14 6.21
C VAL A 3 -21.78 7.09 5.96
N SER A 4 -22.48 6.65 7.00
CA SER A 4 -23.49 5.59 6.91
C SER A 4 -24.71 5.99 6.09
N GLY A 5 -24.93 7.27 5.85
CA GLY A 5 -26.06 7.84 5.10
C GLY A 5 -25.79 8.10 3.61
N TRP A 6 -24.55 8.03 3.14
CA TRP A 6 -24.22 8.44 1.76
C TRP A 6 -25.02 7.65 0.72
N ILE A 7 -25.09 6.33 0.87
CA ILE A 7 -25.83 5.47 -0.05
C ILE A 7 -27.33 5.74 0.01
N SER A 8 -27.89 5.98 1.22
CA SER A 8 -29.31 6.29 1.39
C SER A 8 -29.70 7.59 0.68
N HIS A 9 -28.87 8.62 0.72
CA HIS A 9 -29.11 9.89 0.04
C HIS A 9 -29.17 9.69 -1.48
N TYR A 10 -28.18 9.00 -2.08
CA TYR A 10 -28.19 8.76 -3.53
C TYR A 10 -29.25 7.76 -3.96
N ALA A 11 -29.61 6.79 -3.14
CA ALA A 11 -30.75 5.92 -3.39
C ALA A 11 -32.09 6.69 -3.45
N ALA A 12 -32.21 7.78 -2.67
CA ALA A 12 -33.38 8.66 -2.72
C ALA A 12 -33.37 9.58 -3.96
N TRP A 13 -32.19 10.11 -4.35
CA TRP A 13 -32.07 11.07 -5.46
C TRP A 13 -31.95 10.41 -6.83
N SER A 14 -31.27 9.27 -6.92
CA SER A 14 -30.90 8.63 -8.19
C SER A 14 -30.95 7.10 -8.08
N LYS A 15 -32.10 6.58 -7.64
CA LYS A 15 -32.32 5.16 -7.30
C LYS A 15 -31.83 4.18 -8.38
N ASN A 16 -32.06 4.49 -9.65
CA ASN A 16 -31.76 3.61 -10.79
C ASN A 16 -30.36 3.83 -11.37
N LYS A 17 -29.58 4.78 -10.82
CA LYS A 17 -28.20 5.01 -11.25
C LYS A 17 -27.31 3.88 -10.78
N ILE A 18 -26.40 3.43 -11.64
CA ILE A 18 -25.38 2.45 -11.28
C ILE A 18 -24.44 3.05 -10.23
N ALA A 19 -24.32 2.38 -9.10
CA ALA A 19 -23.36 2.67 -8.05
C ALA A 19 -22.08 1.85 -8.22
N LEU A 20 -22.23 0.53 -8.47
CA LEU A 20 -21.11 -0.39 -8.58
C LEU A 20 -21.24 -1.24 -9.83
N ARG A 21 -20.10 -1.49 -10.50
CA ARG A 21 -19.94 -2.55 -11.50
C ARG A 21 -18.89 -3.54 -11.01
N TYR A 22 -19.18 -4.82 -11.13
CA TYR A 22 -18.26 -5.88 -10.74
C TYR A 22 -18.49 -7.09 -11.63
N LEU A 23 -17.45 -7.54 -12.33
CA LEU A 23 -17.56 -8.60 -13.34
C LEU A 23 -18.68 -8.27 -14.34
N ASN A 24 -19.71 -9.10 -14.42
CA ASN A 24 -20.85 -8.93 -15.31
C ASN A 24 -22.10 -8.37 -14.58
N THR A 25 -21.93 -7.89 -13.35
CA THR A 25 -23.04 -7.41 -12.52
C THR A 25 -22.99 -5.90 -12.37
N GLU A 26 -24.13 -5.25 -12.49
CA GLU A 26 -24.35 -3.85 -12.16
C GLU A 26 -25.26 -3.77 -10.93
N ILE A 27 -24.94 -2.89 -9.99
CA ILE A 27 -25.69 -2.64 -8.77
C ILE A 27 -26.05 -1.17 -8.75
N THR A 28 -27.32 -0.86 -8.76
CA THR A 28 -27.81 0.52 -8.64
C THR A 28 -27.71 1.04 -7.23
N TYR A 29 -27.76 2.37 -7.03
CA TYR A 29 -27.82 2.96 -5.68
C TYR A 29 -29.01 2.44 -4.86
N GLY A 30 -30.16 2.21 -5.49
CA GLY A 30 -31.34 1.65 -4.82
C GLY A 30 -31.16 0.21 -4.36
N GLU A 31 -30.48 -0.60 -5.18
CA GLU A 31 -30.14 -1.99 -4.82
C GLU A 31 -29.07 -2.01 -3.74
N LEU A 32 -28.00 -1.20 -3.89
CA LEU A 32 -26.95 -1.09 -2.88
C LEU A 32 -27.51 -0.67 -1.52
N GLU A 33 -28.40 0.32 -1.47
CA GLU A 33 -29.11 0.71 -0.25
C GLU A 33 -29.90 -0.45 0.34
N THR A 34 -30.59 -1.22 -0.50
CA THR A 34 -31.36 -2.38 -0.05
C THR A 34 -30.44 -3.45 0.56
N TYR A 35 -29.29 -3.73 -0.08
CA TYR A 35 -28.30 -4.67 0.45
C TYR A 35 -27.72 -4.17 1.78
N VAL A 36 -27.27 -2.93 1.86
CA VAL A 36 -26.70 -2.34 3.07
C VAL A 36 -27.71 -2.35 4.22
N SER A 37 -28.97 -1.98 3.96
CA SER A 37 -30.03 -1.97 4.98
C SER A 37 -30.33 -3.35 5.53
N ARG A 38 -30.41 -4.38 4.68
CA ARG A 38 -30.63 -5.77 5.11
C ARG A 38 -29.43 -6.34 5.82
N LEU A 39 -28.23 -6.10 5.31
CA LEU A 39 -27.00 -6.55 5.94
C LEU A 39 -26.82 -5.95 7.33
N ALA A 40 -27.08 -4.65 7.49
CA ALA A 40 -27.05 -3.97 8.78
C ALA A 40 -28.06 -4.58 9.78
N ALA A 41 -29.28 -4.90 9.32
CA ALA A 41 -30.29 -5.60 10.14
C ALA A 41 -29.79 -7.00 10.55
N THR A 42 -29.31 -7.80 9.59
CA THR A 42 -28.79 -9.15 9.84
C THR A 42 -27.61 -9.15 10.83
N LEU A 43 -26.66 -8.23 10.65
CA LEU A 43 -25.54 -8.09 11.59
C LEU A 43 -26.04 -7.80 13.01
N ALA A 44 -26.97 -6.85 13.16
CA ALA A 44 -27.45 -6.41 14.47
C ALA A 44 -28.38 -7.43 15.14
N THR A 45 -29.34 -8.02 14.40
CA THR A 45 -30.39 -8.88 14.98
C THR A 45 -30.03 -10.35 14.98
N ASP A 46 -29.58 -10.89 13.83
CA ASP A 46 -29.38 -12.33 13.68
C ASP A 46 -27.99 -12.77 14.17
N LEU A 47 -27.00 -11.87 14.03
CA LEU A 47 -25.61 -12.11 14.41
C LEU A 47 -25.21 -11.42 15.71
N ASN A 48 -26.11 -10.63 16.30
CA ASN A 48 -25.91 -9.92 17.57
C ASN A 48 -24.66 -9.01 17.58
N VAL A 49 -24.32 -8.41 16.42
CA VAL A 49 -23.23 -7.42 16.35
C VAL A 49 -23.71 -6.11 16.96
N ALA A 50 -23.03 -5.66 18.01
CA ALA A 50 -23.33 -4.43 18.74
C ALA A 50 -22.41 -3.27 18.26
N PRO A 51 -22.77 -2.01 18.57
CA PRO A 51 -21.85 -0.89 18.39
C PRO A 51 -20.49 -1.14 19.06
N GLY A 52 -19.39 -0.85 18.36
CA GLY A 52 -18.03 -1.12 18.82
C GLY A 52 -17.51 -2.54 18.56
N ASP A 53 -18.38 -3.51 18.20
CA ASP A 53 -17.91 -4.84 17.81
C ASP A 53 -17.16 -4.77 16.47
N ARG A 54 -16.11 -5.59 16.31
CA ARG A 54 -15.32 -5.70 15.08
C ARG A 54 -15.89 -6.79 14.19
N VAL A 55 -16.03 -6.42 12.89
CA VAL A 55 -16.43 -7.35 11.82
C VAL A 55 -15.27 -7.43 10.84
N ALA A 56 -14.54 -8.54 10.87
CA ALA A 56 -13.41 -8.78 9.96
C ALA A 56 -13.89 -9.36 8.62
N PHE A 57 -13.21 -8.98 7.55
CA PHE A 57 -13.46 -9.50 6.21
C PHE A 57 -12.17 -9.96 5.54
N LEU A 58 -12.18 -11.19 5.00
CA LEU A 58 -11.07 -11.81 4.28
C LEU A 58 -11.51 -12.21 2.88
N GLY A 59 -11.08 -11.46 1.90
CA GLY A 59 -11.39 -11.69 0.49
C GLY A 59 -10.64 -10.76 -0.44
N LEU A 60 -10.72 -11.03 -1.75
CA LEU A 60 -10.25 -10.12 -2.78
C LEU A 60 -11.26 -8.98 -3.01
N ASN A 61 -10.91 -8.05 -3.91
CA ASN A 61 -11.82 -6.96 -4.24
C ASN A 61 -13.18 -7.48 -4.71
N SER A 62 -14.22 -6.99 -4.07
CA SER A 62 -15.62 -7.29 -4.43
C SER A 62 -16.55 -6.22 -3.86
N PRO A 63 -17.79 -6.13 -4.31
CA PRO A 63 -18.82 -5.26 -3.72
C PRO A 63 -19.04 -5.50 -2.22
N GLU A 64 -18.65 -6.68 -1.71
CA GLU A 64 -18.86 -7.04 -0.30
C GLU A 64 -18.05 -6.15 0.64
N HIS A 65 -16.86 -5.67 0.25
CA HIS A 65 -16.11 -4.66 1.00
C HIS A 65 -16.96 -3.41 1.27
N ILE A 66 -17.61 -2.92 0.22
CA ILE A 66 -18.42 -1.69 0.27
C ILE A 66 -19.69 -1.91 1.10
N LYS A 67 -20.40 -3.02 0.84
CA LYS A 67 -21.62 -3.38 1.58
C LYS A 67 -21.34 -3.53 3.07
N LEU A 68 -20.24 -4.21 3.44
CA LEU A 68 -19.85 -4.41 4.83
C LEU A 68 -19.43 -3.10 5.50
N PHE A 69 -18.62 -2.27 4.83
CA PHE A 69 -18.23 -0.97 5.37
C PHE A 69 -19.46 -0.14 5.77
N PHE A 70 -20.41 0.04 4.84
CA PHE A 70 -21.61 0.85 5.12
C PHE A 70 -22.57 0.18 6.11
N ALA A 71 -22.69 -1.15 6.09
CA ALA A 71 -23.54 -1.87 7.04
C ALA A 71 -22.97 -1.78 8.47
N CYS A 72 -21.66 -1.96 8.64
CA CYS A 72 -20.98 -1.78 9.94
C CYS A 72 -21.12 -0.34 10.44
N ALA A 73 -20.81 0.67 9.59
CA ALA A 73 -20.98 2.07 9.95
C ALA A 73 -22.41 2.37 10.42
N ARG A 74 -23.44 1.81 9.76
CA ARG A 74 -24.86 2.03 10.08
C ARG A 74 -25.28 1.51 11.46
N ILE A 75 -24.59 0.53 11.98
CA ILE A 75 -24.87 -0.05 13.32
C ILE A 75 -23.84 0.34 14.36
N GLY A 76 -22.86 1.19 14.01
CA GLY A 76 -21.77 1.58 14.89
C GLY A 76 -20.72 0.48 15.12
N ALA A 77 -20.71 -0.58 14.32
CA ALA A 77 -19.67 -1.60 14.32
C ALA A 77 -18.43 -1.16 13.54
N ILE A 78 -17.31 -1.81 13.79
CA ILE A 78 -16.02 -1.46 13.20
C ILE A 78 -15.64 -2.50 12.15
N TRP A 79 -15.49 -2.08 10.91
CA TRP A 79 -15.03 -2.94 9.82
C TRP A 79 -13.51 -3.15 9.87
N VAL A 80 -13.06 -4.41 9.74
CA VAL A 80 -11.64 -4.81 9.78
C VAL A 80 -11.30 -5.59 8.50
N PRO A 81 -10.87 -4.92 7.42
CA PRO A 81 -10.46 -5.62 6.22
C PRO A 81 -9.11 -6.30 6.40
N LEU A 82 -9.01 -7.57 6.03
CA LEU A 82 -7.79 -8.36 6.11
C LEU A 82 -7.14 -8.46 4.73
N ASN A 83 -5.83 -8.35 4.69
CA ASN A 83 -5.07 -8.50 3.46
C ASN A 83 -5.01 -9.96 3.02
N ALA A 84 -5.80 -10.32 2.01
CA ALA A 84 -5.92 -11.68 1.49
C ALA A 84 -4.59 -12.32 0.99
N ARG A 85 -3.53 -11.53 0.85
CA ARG A 85 -2.19 -11.99 0.43
C ARG A 85 -1.28 -12.37 1.61
N MET A 86 -1.73 -12.13 2.85
CA MET A 86 -0.96 -12.43 4.05
C MET A 86 -1.05 -13.92 4.43
N THR A 87 -0.06 -14.36 5.21
CA THR A 87 -0.01 -15.72 5.74
C THR A 87 -0.99 -15.91 6.89
N VAL A 88 -1.32 -17.17 7.20
CA VAL A 88 -2.12 -17.55 8.38
C VAL A 88 -1.55 -16.94 9.66
N GLU A 89 -0.21 -16.98 9.81
CA GLU A 89 0.47 -16.48 11.02
C GLU A 89 0.29 -14.97 11.22
N GLN A 90 0.38 -14.21 10.13
CA GLN A 90 0.13 -12.77 10.18
C GLN A 90 -1.33 -12.46 10.52
N HIS A 91 -2.29 -13.23 9.97
CA HIS A 91 -3.70 -13.04 10.31
C HIS A 91 -4.01 -13.41 11.76
N ARG A 92 -3.33 -14.40 12.37
CA ARG A 92 -3.49 -14.71 13.80
C ARG A 92 -3.24 -13.48 14.66
N ILE A 93 -2.17 -12.73 14.35
CA ILE A 93 -1.83 -11.51 15.09
C ILE A 93 -2.96 -10.48 14.96
N PHE A 94 -3.49 -10.26 13.75
CA PHE A 94 -4.57 -9.29 13.52
C PHE A 94 -5.88 -9.69 14.20
N ILE A 95 -6.22 -10.98 14.14
CA ILE A 95 -7.42 -11.52 14.79
C ILE A 95 -7.29 -11.44 16.32
N ALA A 96 -6.12 -11.77 16.87
CA ALA A 96 -5.88 -11.67 18.31
C ALA A 96 -5.89 -10.21 18.81
N ASP A 97 -5.41 -9.25 18.01
CA ASP A 97 -5.43 -7.82 18.37
C ASP A 97 -6.82 -7.20 18.20
N SER A 98 -7.50 -7.47 17.08
CA SER A 98 -8.82 -6.89 16.80
C SER A 98 -9.97 -7.59 17.51
N GLU A 99 -9.78 -8.83 17.96
CA GLU A 99 -10.81 -9.66 18.60
C GLU A 99 -12.18 -9.53 17.90
N PRO A 100 -12.29 -9.88 16.61
CA PRO A 100 -13.52 -9.66 15.88
C PRO A 100 -14.60 -10.60 16.36
N LYS A 101 -15.80 -10.08 16.58
CA LYS A 101 -16.98 -10.89 16.89
C LYS A 101 -17.40 -11.77 15.72
N LEU A 102 -17.15 -11.27 14.51
CA LEU A 102 -17.49 -11.93 13.27
C LEU A 102 -16.33 -11.85 12.28
N LEU A 103 -15.93 -12.98 11.74
CA LEU A 103 -15.07 -13.08 10.58
C LEU A 103 -15.90 -13.57 9.39
N ILE A 104 -15.93 -12.77 8.35
CA ILE A 104 -16.54 -13.13 7.08
C ILE A 104 -15.39 -13.40 6.10
N ALA A 105 -15.40 -14.56 5.45
CA ALA A 105 -14.36 -14.89 4.48
C ALA A 105 -14.99 -15.39 3.17
N GLU A 106 -14.37 -15.07 2.04
CA GLU A 106 -14.69 -15.74 0.78
C GLU A 106 -14.39 -17.24 0.91
N HIS A 107 -15.17 -18.06 0.22
CA HIS A 107 -15.06 -19.53 0.31
C HIS A 107 -13.63 -20.05 0.10
N GLU A 108 -12.91 -19.45 -0.84
CA GLU A 108 -11.53 -19.75 -1.18
C GLU A 108 -10.58 -19.62 0.02
N TYR A 109 -10.87 -18.71 0.94
CA TYR A 109 -10.11 -18.46 2.17
C TYR A 109 -10.67 -19.21 3.39
N GLY A 110 -11.67 -20.08 3.20
CA GLY A 110 -12.35 -20.77 4.30
C GLY A 110 -11.42 -21.64 5.14
N GLN A 111 -10.53 -22.41 4.51
CA GLN A 111 -9.55 -23.23 5.23
C GLN A 111 -8.52 -22.34 5.95
N HIS A 112 -8.06 -21.29 5.31
CA HIS A 112 -7.17 -20.28 5.88
C HIS A 112 -7.81 -19.65 7.12
N ALA A 113 -9.07 -19.19 7.01
CA ALA A 113 -9.81 -18.59 8.11
C ALA A 113 -9.99 -19.57 9.30
N ARG A 114 -10.35 -20.83 9.04
CA ARG A 114 -10.51 -21.83 10.12
C ARG A 114 -9.22 -22.11 10.88
N SER A 115 -8.06 -22.00 10.22
CA SER A 115 -6.76 -22.36 10.83
C SER A 115 -6.35 -21.46 12.00
N TYR A 116 -6.83 -20.21 12.06
CA TYR A 116 -6.53 -19.31 13.18
C TYR A 116 -7.71 -19.08 14.15
N LEU A 117 -8.91 -19.53 13.81
CA LEU A 117 -10.07 -19.41 14.71
C LEU A 117 -10.01 -20.36 15.91
N SER A 118 -9.21 -21.42 15.85
CA SER A 118 -8.99 -22.29 17.03
C SER A 118 -8.42 -21.54 18.23
N GLU A 119 -7.76 -20.41 18.01
CA GLU A 119 -7.19 -19.55 19.05
C GLU A 119 -8.11 -18.36 19.39
N SER A 120 -9.25 -18.21 18.68
CA SER A 120 -10.23 -17.15 18.88
C SER A 120 -11.65 -17.75 18.94
N PRO A 121 -11.98 -18.52 20.00
CA PRO A 121 -13.21 -19.32 20.06
C PRO A 121 -14.50 -18.48 20.05
N ASP A 122 -14.40 -17.21 20.46
CA ASP A 122 -15.55 -16.29 20.48
C ASP A 122 -15.85 -15.66 19.12
N THR A 123 -14.94 -15.79 18.15
CA THR A 123 -15.12 -15.27 16.80
C THR A 123 -15.97 -16.22 15.96
N LYS A 124 -17.12 -15.76 15.52
CA LYS A 124 -17.98 -16.52 14.60
C LYS A 124 -17.45 -16.41 13.17
N LEU A 125 -17.34 -17.55 12.44
CA LEU A 125 -16.96 -17.57 11.03
C LEU A 125 -18.20 -17.68 10.14
N LEU A 126 -18.27 -16.82 9.12
CA LEU A 126 -19.21 -16.95 8.00
C LEU A 126 -18.42 -17.04 6.69
N LEU A 127 -18.79 -17.99 5.84
CA LEU A 127 -18.21 -18.12 4.51
C LEU A 127 -19.15 -17.57 3.46
N LEU A 128 -18.63 -16.71 2.59
CA LEU A 128 -19.33 -16.29 1.38
C LEU A 128 -19.31 -17.42 0.35
N LYS A 129 -20.42 -17.62 -0.35
CA LYS A 129 -20.48 -18.57 -1.46
C LYS A 129 -19.56 -18.14 -2.58
N SER A 130 -18.79 -19.07 -3.15
CA SER A 130 -18.02 -18.81 -4.37
C SER A 130 -18.98 -18.78 -5.58
N GLU A 131 -18.76 -17.84 -6.50
CA GLU A 131 -19.53 -17.74 -7.75
C GLU A 131 -19.31 -18.95 -8.66
N ASN A 132 -18.22 -19.73 -8.46
CA ASN A 132 -17.80 -20.85 -9.29
C ASN A 132 -18.01 -22.23 -8.68
N THR A 133 -18.66 -22.37 -7.53
CA THR A 133 -18.92 -23.68 -6.92
C THR A 133 -20.28 -24.22 -7.29
N ASP A 134 -20.31 -25.45 -7.82
CA ASP A 134 -21.54 -26.22 -7.99
C ASP A 134 -22.31 -26.33 -6.67
N ALA A 135 -23.63 -26.26 -6.76
CA ALA A 135 -24.55 -26.20 -5.64
C ALA A 135 -24.47 -27.38 -4.63
N SER A 136 -23.64 -28.38 -4.90
CA SER A 136 -23.53 -29.61 -4.09
C SER A 136 -22.53 -29.53 -2.93
N GLU A 137 -21.62 -28.54 -2.88
CA GLU A 137 -20.63 -28.40 -1.80
C GLU A 137 -20.89 -27.23 -0.84
N SER A 138 -22.07 -26.63 -0.85
CA SER A 138 -22.39 -25.50 0.01
C SER A 138 -22.72 -25.92 1.44
N THR A 139 -21.73 -26.21 2.25
CA THR A 139 -21.82 -26.05 3.72
C THR A 139 -21.50 -24.60 4.14
N GLY A 140 -21.28 -23.71 3.20
CA GLY A 140 -21.18 -22.28 3.43
C GLY A 140 -22.57 -21.76 3.77
N THR A 141 -22.74 -21.25 4.96
CA THR A 141 -23.94 -20.50 5.36
C THR A 141 -24.22 -19.52 4.23
N GLU A 142 -25.41 -19.58 3.63
CA GLU A 142 -25.84 -18.57 2.68
C GLU A 142 -25.85 -17.23 3.43
N PHE A 143 -24.72 -16.54 3.41
CA PHE A 143 -24.57 -15.19 3.99
C PHE A 143 -25.66 -14.25 3.46
N LEU A 144 -26.36 -14.65 2.42
CA LEU A 144 -27.32 -13.86 1.69
C LEU A 144 -28.76 -14.38 1.71
N LYS A 145 -29.14 -15.25 2.65
CA LYS A 145 -30.50 -15.10 3.17
C LYS A 145 -30.49 -13.93 4.17
N LEU A 146 -30.08 -12.74 3.65
CA LEU A 146 -30.34 -11.49 4.35
C LEU A 146 -31.78 -11.53 4.81
N GLY A 147 -32.01 -11.32 6.08
CA GLY A 147 -33.36 -11.22 6.62
C GLY A 147 -34.22 -10.27 5.80
N THR A 148 -35.49 -10.44 5.81
CA THR A 148 -36.44 -9.54 5.12
C THR A 148 -36.48 -8.15 5.75
N GLU A 149 -36.04 -8.04 6.99
CA GLU A 149 -35.97 -6.79 7.73
C GLU A 149 -34.93 -5.82 7.14
N LYS A 150 -35.27 -4.54 7.17
CA LYS A 150 -34.42 -3.44 6.72
C LYS A 150 -34.16 -2.50 7.89
N ARG A 151 -32.91 -2.30 8.24
CA ARG A 151 -32.54 -1.25 9.17
C ARG A 151 -32.36 0.06 8.42
N LYS A 152 -33.33 0.95 8.56
CA LYS A 152 -33.25 2.29 7.98
C LYS A 152 -32.08 3.05 8.62
N TRP A 153 -31.40 3.84 7.83
CA TRP A 153 -30.47 4.84 8.34
C TRP A 153 -31.26 5.94 9.07
N ASN A 154 -30.83 6.27 10.28
CA ASN A 154 -31.49 7.27 11.15
C ASN A 154 -30.67 8.54 11.36
N GLY A 155 -29.45 8.62 10.80
CA GLY A 155 -28.70 9.87 10.76
C GLY A 155 -27.90 10.23 12.01
N ASP A 156 -27.65 9.30 12.93
CA ASP A 156 -27.12 9.62 14.26
C ASP A 156 -25.83 8.88 14.63
N ILE A 157 -24.91 8.72 13.67
CA ILE A 157 -23.59 8.19 14.02
C ILE A 157 -22.66 9.36 14.39
N PRO A 158 -22.18 9.43 15.65
CA PRO A 158 -21.29 10.51 16.09
C PRO A 158 -20.00 10.56 15.29
N ASP A 159 -19.46 11.76 15.09
CA ASP A 159 -18.25 12.01 14.28
C ASP A 159 -17.05 11.16 14.72
N LYS A 160 -16.89 10.97 16.03
CA LYS A 160 -15.77 10.21 16.62
C LYS A 160 -16.00 8.69 16.70
N THR A 161 -17.11 8.19 16.17
CA THR A 161 -17.37 6.73 16.17
C THR A 161 -16.35 6.03 15.27
N PRO A 162 -15.60 5.04 15.78
CA PRO A 162 -14.74 4.20 14.95
C PRO A 162 -15.55 3.46 13.89
N VAL A 163 -15.08 3.44 12.66
CA VAL A 163 -15.74 2.75 11.55
C VAL A 163 -14.84 1.73 10.86
N MET A 164 -13.51 1.87 11.02
CA MET A 164 -12.55 0.94 10.41
C MET A 164 -11.29 0.83 11.28
N ILE A 165 -10.72 -0.37 11.36
CA ILE A 165 -9.34 -0.59 11.80
C ILE A 165 -8.54 -1.08 10.61
N ALA A 166 -7.52 -0.32 10.23
CA ALA A 166 -6.57 -0.67 9.16
C ALA A 166 -5.23 -1.08 9.77
N TYR A 167 -4.77 -2.29 9.47
CA TYR A 167 -3.50 -2.78 10.01
C TYR A 167 -2.30 -2.35 9.18
N THR A 168 -1.25 -1.89 9.88
CA THR A 168 0.08 -1.62 9.31
C THR A 168 1.07 -2.67 9.77
N SER A 169 2.11 -2.90 8.97
CA SER A 169 3.18 -3.86 9.31
C SER A 169 4.03 -3.46 10.52
N GLY A 170 3.89 -2.24 11.02
CA GLY A 170 4.62 -1.68 12.17
C GLY A 170 6.15 -1.76 12.01
N THR A 171 6.84 -0.67 12.20
CA THR A 171 8.33 -0.62 12.16
C THR A 171 9.00 -1.44 13.28
N THR A 172 8.24 -1.80 14.33
CA THR A 172 8.68 -2.61 15.48
C THR A 172 8.45 -4.11 15.30
N GLY A 173 7.99 -4.54 14.11
CA GLY A 173 7.72 -5.96 13.81
C GLY A 173 6.37 -6.47 14.33
N LYS A 174 5.66 -5.73 15.19
CA LYS A 174 4.28 -6.04 15.57
C LYS A 174 3.33 -5.13 14.79
N PRO A 175 2.34 -5.69 14.08
CA PRO A 175 1.32 -4.91 13.40
C PRO A 175 0.57 -4.00 14.37
N LYS A 176 0.14 -2.84 13.87
CA LYS A 176 -0.64 -1.86 14.62
C LYS A 176 -1.95 -1.62 13.89
N GLY A 177 -3.06 -1.67 14.59
CA GLY A 177 -4.40 -1.39 14.06
C GLY A 177 -4.73 0.11 14.15
N ALA A 178 -4.60 0.85 13.05
CA ALA A 178 -4.96 2.27 12.97
C ALA A 178 -6.49 2.43 13.01
N VAL A 179 -7.01 3.15 14.01
CA VAL A 179 -8.46 3.33 14.20
C VAL A 179 -8.95 4.58 13.49
N HIS A 180 -9.78 4.41 12.48
CA HIS A 180 -10.39 5.49 11.71
C HIS A 180 -11.85 5.71 12.11
N THR A 181 -12.23 6.99 12.16
CA THR A 181 -13.55 7.42 12.60
C THR A 181 -14.45 7.82 11.43
N ASN A 182 -15.73 8.00 11.72
CA ASN A 182 -16.72 8.58 10.82
C ASN A 182 -16.25 9.95 10.27
N GLU A 183 -15.73 10.82 11.15
CA GLU A 183 -15.17 12.13 10.79
C GLU A 183 -13.99 12.01 9.81
N SER A 184 -13.09 11.05 10.05
CA SER A 184 -11.91 10.86 9.19
C SER A 184 -12.29 10.53 7.75
N PHE A 185 -13.23 9.59 7.56
CA PHE A 185 -13.71 9.22 6.23
C PHE A 185 -14.52 10.34 5.57
N ALA A 186 -15.31 11.09 6.35
CA ALA A 186 -16.07 12.22 5.81
C ALA A 186 -15.16 13.34 5.31
N ALA A 187 -14.11 13.68 6.07
CA ALA A 187 -13.11 14.66 5.66
C ALA A 187 -12.33 14.19 4.42
N ALA A 188 -11.91 12.91 4.39
CA ALA A 188 -11.20 12.34 3.25
C ALA A 188 -12.07 12.36 1.98
N ALA A 189 -13.36 11.99 2.08
CA ALA A 189 -14.27 12.01 0.94
C ALA A 189 -14.51 13.42 0.40
N ALA A 190 -14.65 14.41 1.28
CA ALA A 190 -14.76 15.80 0.89
C ALA A 190 -13.50 16.31 0.18
N ASN A 191 -12.30 16.02 0.72
CA ASN A 191 -11.03 16.37 0.10
C ASN A 191 -10.87 15.72 -1.28
N SER A 192 -11.03 14.40 -1.37
CA SER A 192 -10.86 13.69 -2.64
C SER A 192 -11.86 14.16 -3.69
N SER A 193 -13.12 14.40 -3.31
CA SER A 193 -14.13 14.90 -4.24
C SER A 193 -13.76 16.29 -4.77
N LEU A 194 -13.27 17.18 -3.90
CA LEU A 194 -12.84 18.52 -4.30
C LEU A 194 -11.60 18.47 -5.21
N LEU A 195 -10.58 17.71 -4.80
CA LEU A 195 -9.25 17.77 -5.41
C LEU A 195 -9.13 16.96 -6.70
N PHE A 196 -9.88 15.85 -6.83
CA PHE A 196 -9.94 15.04 -8.06
C PHE A 196 -11.17 15.31 -8.92
N GLY A 197 -12.04 16.22 -8.49
CA GLY A 197 -13.22 16.64 -9.23
C GLY A 197 -14.30 15.55 -9.31
N PHE A 198 -14.40 14.66 -8.31
CA PHE A 198 -15.45 13.66 -8.30
C PHE A 198 -16.83 14.30 -8.18
N ASN A 199 -17.74 13.85 -9.02
CA ASN A 199 -19.13 14.30 -9.04
C ASN A 199 -20.03 13.17 -9.55
N SER A 200 -21.34 13.41 -9.61
CA SER A 200 -22.31 12.41 -10.03
C SER A 200 -22.14 11.91 -11.47
N HIS A 201 -21.35 12.55 -12.31
CA HIS A 201 -21.04 12.09 -13.68
C HIS A 201 -19.70 11.37 -13.79
N SER A 202 -18.97 11.24 -12.67
CA SER A 202 -17.69 10.53 -12.67
C SER A 202 -17.91 9.03 -12.79
N GLU A 203 -17.06 8.40 -13.57
CA GLU A 203 -16.95 6.95 -13.72
C GLU A 203 -15.54 6.58 -13.22
N THR A 204 -15.43 5.89 -12.10
CA THR A 204 -14.14 5.56 -11.49
C THR A 204 -13.88 4.06 -11.54
N LEU A 205 -12.61 3.66 -11.57
CA LEU A 205 -12.23 2.27 -11.62
C LEU A 205 -11.26 1.94 -10.47
N THR A 206 -11.68 1.07 -9.56
CA THR A 206 -10.91 0.58 -8.44
C THR A 206 -10.36 -0.82 -8.73
N HIS A 207 -9.07 -0.93 -8.88
CA HIS A 207 -8.32 -2.18 -9.03
C HIS A 207 -7.33 -2.41 -7.87
N ALA A 208 -6.96 -1.34 -7.16
CA ALA A 208 -6.13 -1.43 -5.97
C ALA A 208 -6.86 -2.20 -4.85
N PRO A 209 -6.12 -2.91 -3.97
CA PRO A 209 -6.75 -3.75 -2.95
C PRO A 209 -7.61 -2.95 -1.98
N LEU A 210 -8.90 -3.26 -1.87
CA LEU A 210 -9.88 -2.57 -1.02
C LEU A 210 -9.65 -2.73 0.49
N PHE A 211 -8.78 -3.64 0.90
CA PHE A 211 -8.31 -3.70 2.29
C PHE A 211 -7.29 -2.60 2.62
N HIS A 212 -6.71 -1.94 1.62
CA HIS A 212 -5.78 -0.83 1.77
C HIS A 212 -6.53 0.50 1.90
N ILE A 213 -6.09 1.34 2.85
CA ILE A 213 -6.71 2.64 3.10
C ILE A 213 -6.69 3.53 1.85
N GLY A 214 -5.64 3.49 1.03
CA GLY A 214 -5.55 4.23 -0.22
C GLY A 214 -6.72 3.91 -1.16
N ALA A 215 -6.87 2.64 -1.54
CA ALA A 215 -7.91 2.21 -2.48
C ALA A 215 -9.33 2.53 -2.01
N ILE A 216 -9.61 2.36 -0.72
CA ILE A 216 -10.95 2.58 -0.20
C ILE A 216 -11.25 4.06 0.04
N ALA A 217 -10.30 4.83 0.56
CA ALA A 217 -10.55 6.17 1.08
C ALA A 217 -10.13 7.31 0.14
N ILE A 218 -9.23 7.08 -0.86
CA ILE A 218 -8.89 8.12 -1.85
C ILE A 218 -9.92 8.15 -2.98
N GLN A 219 -10.38 6.99 -3.45
CA GLN A 219 -11.19 6.91 -4.66
C GLN A 219 -12.55 6.25 -4.43
N THR A 220 -12.61 5.02 -3.89
CA THR A 220 -13.84 4.22 -3.90
C THR A 220 -14.98 4.85 -3.10
N LEU A 221 -14.76 5.13 -1.81
CA LEU A 221 -15.78 5.76 -0.97
C LEU A 221 -16.03 7.23 -1.35
N PRO A 222 -15.00 8.05 -1.67
CA PRO A 222 -15.24 9.40 -2.17
C PRO A 222 -16.05 9.46 -3.46
N SER A 223 -15.89 8.51 -4.38
CA SER A 223 -16.73 8.39 -5.58
C SER A 223 -18.18 8.15 -5.20
N LEU A 224 -18.46 7.25 -4.27
CA LEU A 224 -19.81 6.99 -3.78
C LEU A 224 -20.38 8.19 -2.99
N TYR A 225 -19.54 8.90 -2.23
CA TYR A 225 -19.91 10.18 -1.58
C TYR A 225 -20.34 11.24 -2.60
N ALA A 226 -19.67 11.30 -3.74
CA ALA A 226 -20.01 12.22 -4.84
C ALA A 226 -21.16 11.74 -5.75
N GLY A 227 -21.69 10.54 -5.51
CA GLY A 227 -22.75 9.93 -6.35
C GLY A 227 -22.25 9.41 -7.70
N ALA A 228 -20.97 9.14 -7.84
CA ALA A 228 -20.34 8.56 -9.02
C ALA A 228 -20.65 7.06 -9.17
N SER A 229 -20.28 6.47 -10.32
CA SER A 229 -20.27 5.01 -10.50
C SER A 229 -18.84 4.48 -10.29
N VAL A 230 -18.71 3.32 -9.66
CA VAL A 230 -17.42 2.68 -9.39
C VAL A 230 -17.38 1.31 -10.07
N THR A 231 -16.43 1.11 -10.98
CA THR A 231 -16.10 -0.20 -11.53
C THR A 231 -15.03 -0.84 -10.64
N ILE A 232 -15.30 -2.04 -10.13
CA ILE A 232 -14.40 -2.77 -9.23
C ILE A 232 -13.76 -3.93 -9.99
N HIS A 233 -12.45 -3.95 -10.08
CA HIS A 233 -11.69 -5.11 -10.55
C HIS A 233 -11.26 -5.97 -9.37
N ARG A 234 -11.42 -7.28 -9.53
CA ARG A 234 -11.04 -8.25 -8.50
C ARG A 234 -9.54 -8.21 -8.20
N GLN A 235 -8.74 -7.97 -9.24
CA GLN A 235 -7.28 -7.84 -9.19
C GLN A 235 -6.82 -6.86 -10.27
N VAL A 236 -5.55 -6.46 -10.22
CA VAL A 236 -4.94 -5.63 -11.26
C VAL A 236 -4.78 -6.46 -12.54
N ASP A 237 -5.40 -6.01 -13.61
CA ASP A 237 -5.25 -6.53 -14.97
C ASP A 237 -5.14 -5.33 -15.93
N PRO A 238 -3.94 -5.02 -16.47
CA PRO A 238 -3.73 -3.86 -17.30
C PRO A 238 -4.61 -3.82 -18.55
N SER A 239 -4.74 -4.95 -19.24
CA SER A 239 -5.56 -5.04 -20.47
C SER A 239 -7.04 -4.81 -20.18
N LEU A 240 -7.54 -5.35 -19.06
CA LEU A 240 -8.91 -5.12 -18.63
C LEU A 240 -9.13 -3.67 -18.19
N ILE A 241 -8.16 -3.04 -17.51
CA ILE A 241 -8.22 -1.62 -17.15
C ILE A 241 -8.36 -0.76 -18.40
N LEU A 242 -7.50 -0.95 -19.41
CA LEU A 242 -7.55 -0.20 -20.67
C LEU A 242 -8.87 -0.42 -21.42
N SER A 243 -9.36 -1.66 -21.45
CA SER A 243 -10.65 -2.01 -22.06
C SER A 243 -11.82 -1.31 -21.37
N ASP A 244 -11.83 -1.30 -20.03
CA ASP A 244 -12.92 -0.71 -19.25
C ASP A 244 -12.88 0.82 -19.24
N ILE A 245 -11.70 1.44 -19.38
CA ILE A 245 -11.59 2.89 -19.63
C ILE A 245 -12.40 3.27 -20.87
N LEU A 246 -12.20 2.55 -21.97
CA LEU A 246 -12.95 2.77 -23.21
C LEU A 246 -14.45 2.47 -23.05
N LYS A 247 -14.77 1.29 -22.47
CA LYS A 247 -16.14 0.76 -22.40
C LYS A 247 -17.04 1.61 -21.52
N TYR A 248 -16.57 1.97 -20.32
CA TYR A 248 -17.36 2.68 -19.31
C TYR A 248 -17.04 4.17 -19.23
N LYS A 249 -16.14 4.66 -20.12
CA LYS A 249 -15.69 6.06 -20.11
C LYS A 249 -15.15 6.48 -18.74
N ILE A 250 -14.26 5.65 -18.19
CA ILE A 250 -13.64 5.89 -16.89
C ILE A 250 -12.94 7.25 -16.89
N THR A 251 -13.18 8.02 -15.83
CA THR A 251 -12.66 9.39 -15.67
C THR A 251 -11.45 9.44 -14.74
N ASN A 252 -11.35 8.52 -13.78
CA ASN A 252 -10.32 8.54 -12.77
C ASN A 252 -9.90 7.11 -12.37
N ILE A 253 -8.60 6.91 -12.21
CA ILE A 253 -8.02 5.66 -11.69
C ILE A 253 -6.93 5.96 -10.66
N GLU A 254 -6.61 4.99 -9.81
CA GLU A 254 -5.39 4.98 -9.02
C GLU A 254 -4.30 4.25 -9.82
N ALA A 255 -3.16 4.92 -10.08
CA ALA A 255 -2.07 4.38 -10.88
C ALA A 255 -0.73 4.48 -10.10
N ILE A 256 -0.67 3.77 -8.95
CA ILE A 256 0.58 3.66 -8.18
C ILE A 256 1.70 3.06 -9.05
N PRO A 257 2.99 3.29 -8.74
CA PRO A 257 4.10 2.91 -9.62
C PRO A 257 4.08 1.48 -10.18
N PRO A 258 3.73 0.42 -9.42
CA PRO A 258 3.61 -0.92 -10.03
C PRO A 258 2.50 -1.02 -11.07
N VAL A 259 1.39 -0.32 -10.87
CA VAL A 259 0.24 -0.34 -11.79
C VAL A 259 0.53 0.47 -13.05
N SER A 260 1.03 1.69 -12.91
CA SER A 260 1.42 2.51 -14.07
C SER A 260 2.47 1.81 -14.93
N ARG A 261 3.47 1.17 -14.31
CA ARG A 261 4.45 0.34 -15.03
C ARG A 261 3.79 -0.81 -15.78
N ALA A 262 2.83 -1.50 -15.17
CA ALA A 262 2.11 -2.59 -15.80
C ALA A 262 1.26 -2.10 -16.99
N LEU A 263 0.60 -0.95 -16.84
CA LEU A 263 -0.13 -0.30 -17.95
C LEU A 263 0.80 0.09 -19.09
N PHE A 264 1.95 0.69 -18.79
CA PHE A 264 2.93 1.09 -19.81
C PHE A 264 3.55 -0.08 -20.57
N ASN A 265 3.61 -1.24 -19.97
CA ASN A 265 4.10 -2.47 -20.60
C ASN A 265 3.02 -3.23 -21.37
N ASP A 266 1.75 -2.86 -21.22
CA ASP A 266 0.66 -3.47 -21.99
C ASP A 266 0.68 -2.94 -23.44
N PRO A 267 0.62 -3.82 -24.47
CA PRO A 267 0.60 -3.39 -25.87
C PRO A 267 -0.54 -2.43 -26.22
N GLY A 268 -1.63 -2.47 -25.47
CA GLY A 268 -2.77 -1.58 -25.67
C GLY A 268 -2.54 -0.15 -25.21
N TRP A 269 -1.53 0.12 -24.37
CA TRP A 269 -1.29 1.46 -23.82
C TRP A 269 -1.17 2.53 -24.90
N GLU A 270 -0.38 2.28 -25.93
CA GLU A 270 -0.11 3.27 -26.98
C GLU A 270 -1.32 3.56 -27.89
N THR A 271 -2.27 2.62 -27.99
CA THR A 271 -3.40 2.70 -28.93
C THR A 271 -4.76 2.88 -28.26
N ALA A 272 -4.88 2.65 -26.96
CA ALA A 272 -6.14 2.80 -26.23
C ALA A 272 -6.69 4.23 -26.32
N ASP A 273 -7.99 4.38 -26.46
CA ASP A 273 -8.66 5.68 -26.31
C ASP A 273 -8.80 6.01 -24.82
N LEU A 274 -7.95 6.91 -24.33
CA LEU A 274 -7.92 7.39 -22.95
C LEU A 274 -8.57 8.77 -22.78
N SER A 275 -9.29 9.26 -23.79
CA SER A 275 -9.85 10.63 -23.84
C SER A 275 -10.89 10.92 -22.75
N SER A 276 -11.48 9.90 -22.13
CA SER A 276 -12.39 10.06 -21.00
C SER A 276 -11.69 10.35 -19.67
N MET A 277 -10.39 10.01 -19.58
CA MET A 277 -9.59 10.18 -18.36
C MET A 277 -9.40 11.66 -18.03
N LYS A 278 -9.69 12.03 -16.79
CA LYS A 278 -9.48 13.38 -16.26
C LYS A 278 -8.22 13.44 -15.41
N THR A 279 -8.03 12.44 -14.55
CA THR A 279 -6.85 12.32 -13.69
C THR A 279 -6.52 10.86 -13.42
N ALA A 280 -5.24 10.58 -13.20
CA ALA A 280 -4.78 9.39 -12.52
C ALA A 280 -4.10 9.81 -11.20
N MET A 281 -4.32 9.06 -10.14
CA MET A 281 -3.76 9.33 -8.82
C MET A 281 -2.60 8.37 -8.55
N THR A 282 -1.52 8.88 -7.97
CA THR A 282 -0.35 8.06 -7.63
C THR A 282 0.20 8.43 -6.25
N GLY A 283 0.93 7.52 -5.64
CA GLY A 283 1.51 7.69 -4.32
C GLY A 283 1.95 6.38 -3.70
N SER A 284 1.87 6.25 -2.39
CA SER A 284 2.24 5.08 -1.57
C SER A 284 3.73 4.74 -1.57
N THR A 285 4.45 5.06 -2.64
CA THR A 285 5.90 4.93 -2.77
C THR A 285 6.42 6.10 -3.60
N ARG A 286 7.75 6.21 -3.68
CA ARG A 286 8.37 7.20 -4.56
C ARG A 286 7.92 6.99 -6.02
N VAL A 287 7.52 8.07 -6.67
CA VAL A 287 7.08 8.10 -8.06
C VAL A 287 8.22 8.57 -8.95
N ALA A 288 8.62 7.75 -9.90
CA ALA A 288 9.61 8.15 -10.91
C ALA A 288 9.01 9.20 -11.86
N ILE A 289 9.78 10.21 -12.19
CA ILE A 289 9.35 11.30 -13.10
C ILE A 289 8.89 10.75 -14.45
N GLU A 290 9.53 9.70 -14.96
CA GLU A 290 9.12 9.00 -16.18
C GLU A 290 7.64 8.57 -16.17
N HIS A 291 7.09 8.18 -15.02
CA HIS A 291 5.67 7.79 -14.95
C HIS A 291 4.75 8.99 -15.16
N ILE A 292 5.14 10.15 -14.62
CA ILE A 292 4.39 11.40 -14.81
C ILE A 292 4.44 11.81 -16.29
N ASP A 293 5.63 11.78 -16.90
CA ASP A 293 5.84 12.14 -18.29
C ASP A 293 5.02 11.27 -19.25
N ARG A 294 5.08 9.94 -19.07
CA ARG A 294 4.33 8.99 -19.91
C ARG A 294 2.81 9.12 -19.80
N CYS A 295 2.30 9.45 -18.63
CA CYS A 295 0.87 9.75 -18.49
C CYS A 295 0.52 11.08 -19.16
N GLN A 296 1.37 12.10 -18.99
CA GLN A 296 1.18 13.43 -19.57
C GLN A 296 1.20 13.40 -21.11
N GLU A 297 2.09 12.61 -21.73
CA GLU A 297 2.12 12.37 -23.18
C GLU A 297 0.80 11.82 -23.72
N ARG A 298 0.02 11.12 -22.88
CA ARG A 298 -1.33 10.62 -23.19
C ARG A 298 -2.45 11.56 -22.73
N GLY A 299 -2.08 12.80 -22.28
CA GLY A 299 -3.05 13.81 -21.81
C GLY A 299 -3.68 13.50 -20.45
N ILE A 300 -3.07 12.64 -19.65
CA ILE A 300 -3.56 12.24 -18.33
C ILE A 300 -2.67 12.86 -17.25
N PRO A 301 -3.15 13.84 -16.45
CA PRO A 301 -2.42 14.31 -15.28
C PRO A 301 -2.27 13.16 -14.27
N LEU A 302 -1.03 12.76 -13.98
CA LEU A 302 -0.71 11.80 -12.92
C LEU A 302 -0.45 12.55 -11.63
N VAL A 303 -1.49 12.72 -10.84
CA VAL A 303 -1.49 13.54 -9.61
C VAL A 303 -0.81 12.79 -8.48
N GLN A 304 0.31 13.31 -8.01
CA GLN A 304 1.02 12.75 -6.87
C GLN A 304 0.35 13.15 -5.56
N THR A 305 0.17 12.15 -4.69
CA THR A 305 -0.39 12.32 -3.35
C THR A 305 0.51 11.68 -2.31
N TYR A 306 0.49 12.25 -1.10
CA TYR A 306 1.10 11.66 0.08
C TYR A 306 0.03 11.37 1.13
N GLY A 307 0.25 10.30 1.85
CA GLY A 307 -0.53 9.87 3.01
C GLY A 307 -0.06 8.52 3.50
N MET A 308 -0.62 8.07 4.58
CA MET A 308 -0.25 6.83 5.24
C MET A 308 -1.47 6.17 5.85
N THR A 309 -1.33 4.95 6.36
CA THR A 309 -2.45 4.25 6.98
C THR A 309 -2.98 5.01 8.19
N GLU A 310 -2.12 5.66 8.94
CA GLU A 310 -2.44 6.44 10.14
C GLU A 310 -3.03 7.82 9.85
N ALA A 311 -2.95 8.26 8.59
CA ALA A 311 -3.53 9.53 8.16
C ALA A 311 -4.13 9.36 6.78
N ILE A 312 -5.47 9.27 6.72
CA ILE A 312 -6.20 8.94 5.49
C ILE A 312 -5.79 9.86 4.35
N PRO A 313 -5.21 9.31 3.26
CA PRO A 313 -4.81 10.10 2.11
C PRO A 313 -6.03 10.70 1.36
N PRO A 314 -5.83 11.83 0.63
CA PRO A 314 -4.60 12.59 0.55
C PRO A 314 -4.38 13.48 1.77
N ILE A 315 -3.12 13.61 2.22
CA ILE A 315 -2.65 14.58 3.21
C ILE A 315 -1.93 15.74 2.52
N LEU A 316 -1.06 15.40 1.55
CA LEU A 316 -0.48 16.35 0.61
C LEU A 316 -0.88 15.93 -0.80
N ILE A 317 -1.04 16.91 -1.68
CA ILE A 317 -1.39 16.69 -3.09
C ILE A 317 -0.72 17.74 -3.97
N VAL A 318 -0.19 17.32 -5.10
CA VAL A 318 0.20 18.24 -6.16
C VAL A 318 -1.07 18.69 -6.89
N PRO A 319 -1.40 20.00 -6.96
CA PRO A 319 -2.54 20.46 -7.73
C PRO A 319 -2.49 19.97 -9.18
N VAL A 320 -3.64 19.59 -9.75
CA VAL A 320 -3.72 18.98 -11.09
C VAL A 320 -3.06 19.86 -12.16
N GLU A 321 -3.24 21.16 -12.08
CA GLU A 321 -2.67 22.15 -12.99
C GLU A 321 -1.16 22.37 -12.81
N GLN A 322 -0.58 21.85 -11.73
CA GLN A 322 0.85 22.02 -11.41
C GLN A 322 1.65 20.71 -11.50
N VAL A 323 1.03 19.62 -11.92
CA VAL A 323 1.69 18.30 -12.02
C VAL A 323 2.99 18.39 -12.85
N GLU A 324 2.98 19.13 -13.95
CA GLU A 324 4.15 19.27 -14.83
C GLU A 324 5.27 20.10 -14.18
N SER A 325 4.92 21.19 -13.50
CA SER A 325 5.92 22.11 -12.90
C SER A 325 6.44 21.64 -11.54
N ARG A 326 5.76 20.69 -10.88
CA ARG A 326 6.05 20.22 -9.52
C ARG A 326 6.35 18.71 -9.45
N LYS A 327 6.94 18.16 -10.52
CA LYS A 327 7.36 16.76 -10.54
C LYS A 327 8.30 16.43 -9.37
N GLY A 328 7.99 15.35 -8.66
CA GLY A 328 8.76 14.89 -7.50
C GLY A 328 8.36 15.52 -6.16
N SER A 329 7.50 16.55 -6.17
CA SER A 329 6.92 17.08 -4.94
C SER A 329 5.85 16.16 -4.38
N LEU A 330 5.68 16.15 -3.05
CA LEU A 330 4.50 15.56 -2.38
C LEU A 330 3.28 16.48 -2.49
N GLY A 331 3.46 17.75 -2.83
CA GLY A 331 2.43 18.76 -2.98
C GLY A 331 2.24 19.67 -1.78
N LEU A 332 1.02 20.19 -1.66
CA LEU A 332 0.57 21.09 -0.61
C LEU A 332 -0.39 20.39 0.35
N PRO A 333 -0.51 20.84 1.62
CA PRO A 333 -1.49 20.33 2.56
C PRO A 333 -2.93 20.47 2.07
N VAL A 334 -3.71 19.39 2.23
CA VAL A 334 -5.13 19.40 1.90
C VAL A 334 -5.95 20.05 3.01
N PRO A 335 -7.19 20.52 2.75
CA PRO A 335 -8.12 20.90 3.80
C PRO A 335 -8.28 19.79 4.87
N TYR A 336 -8.61 20.19 6.09
CA TYR A 336 -8.79 19.27 7.25
C TYR A 336 -7.52 18.55 7.73
N CYS A 337 -6.33 18.97 7.30
CA CYS A 337 -5.06 18.47 7.83
C CYS A 337 -4.07 19.61 8.00
N GLU A 338 -3.53 19.74 9.20
CA GLU A 338 -2.39 20.60 9.50
C GLU A 338 -1.12 19.77 9.36
N VAL A 339 -0.11 20.33 8.69
CA VAL A 339 1.18 19.70 8.46
C VAL A 339 2.27 20.67 8.89
N ARG A 340 3.24 20.18 9.68
CA ARG A 340 4.44 20.92 10.07
C ARG A 340 5.68 20.07 9.83
N LEU A 341 6.81 20.73 9.62
CA LEU A 341 8.14 20.10 9.67
C LEU A 341 8.84 20.59 10.92
N VAL A 342 9.29 19.65 11.74
CA VAL A 342 9.82 19.96 13.08
C VAL A 342 11.17 19.29 13.32
N ASP A 343 11.97 19.92 14.20
CA ASP A 343 13.18 19.32 14.77
C ASP A 343 12.85 18.30 15.89
N ASP A 344 13.88 17.73 16.51
CA ASP A 344 13.74 16.77 17.63
C ASP A 344 13.07 17.39 18.88
N GLN A 345 13.04 18.73 19.00
CA GLN A 345 12.43 19.47 20.09
C GLN A 345 11.02 19.97 19.73
N MET A 346 10.45 19.55 18.58
CA MET A 346 9.15 19.98 18.06
C MET A 346 9.08 21.45 17.66
N ASN A 347 10.22 22.13 17.41
CA ASN A 347 10.25 23.46 16.83
C ASN A 347 10.13 23.36 15.30
N ASP A 348 9.46 24.35 14.69
CA ASP A 348 9.38 24.41 13.22
C ASP A 348 10.76 24.65 12.61
N VAL A 349 11.07 23.93 11.53
CA VAL A 349 12.27 24.15 10.71
C VAL A 349 11.97 25.15 9.58
N GLY A 350 13.02 25.81 9.08
CA GLY A 350 12.90 26.80 8.00
C GLY A 350 12.76 26.15 6.60
N PRO A 351 12.39 26.97 5.58
CA PRO A 351 12.38 26.49 4.20
C PRO A 351 13.73 25.93 3.77
N GLY A 352 13.72 24.78 3.10
CA GLY A 352 14.92 24.04 2.67
C GLY A 352 15.59 23.22 3.75
N GLU A 353 15.19 23.36 5.02
CA GLU A 353 15.69 22.52 6.12
C GLU A 353 14.86 21.24 6.24
N THR A 354 15.55 20.12 6.44
CA THR A 354 14.88 18.83 6.70
C THR A 354 14.36 18.74 8.12
N GLY A 355 13.08 18.38 8.28
CA GLY A 355 12.46 18.12 9.56
C GLY A 355 11.55 16.90 9.52
N GLU A 356 11.13 16.39 10.68
CA GLU A 356 10.09 15.37 10.76
C GLU A 356 8.73 15.99 10.38
N MET A 357 8.02 15.33 9.47
CA MET A 357 6.64 15.70 9.17
C MET A 357 5.72 15.26 10.29
N VAL A 358 4.99 16.22 10.89
CA VAL A 358 3.99 15.95 11.92
C VAL A 358 2.61 16.44 11.47
N LEU A 359 1.59 15.67 11.82
CA LEU A 359 0.24 15.84 11.29
C LEU A 359 -0.78 16.08 12.41
N ARG A 360 -1.79 16.89 12.14
CA ARG A 360 -2.93 17.09 13.03
C ARG A 360 -4.21 17.35 12.23
N GLY A 361 -5.32 16.83 12.69
CA GLY A 361 -6.63 17.05 12.09
C GLY A 361 -7.51 15.82 12.07
N PRO A 362 -8.72 15.93 11.51
CA PRO A 362 -9.67 14.81 11.43
C PRO A 362 -9.21 13.64 10.57
N LEU A 363 -8.33 13.85 9.59
CA LEU A 363 -7.78 12.77 8.75
C LEU A 363 -6.84 11.84 9.52
N VAL A 364 -6.26 12.30 10.64
CA VAL A 364 -5.27 11.57 11.44
C VAL A 364 -5.98 10.70 12.48
N ILE A 365 -5.53 9.45 12.64
CA ILE A 365 -6.02 8.57 13.71
C ILE A 365 -5.87 9.24 15.07
N LYS A 366 -6.70 8.80 16.01
CA LYS A 366 -6.56 9.22 17.41
C LYS A 366 -5.81 8.18 18.25
N GLU A 367 -5.78 6.94 17.76
CA GLU A 367 -5.15 5.82 18.46
C GLU A 367 -4.86 4.64 17.52
N TYR A 368 -3.91 3.82 17.94
CA TYR A 368 -3.80 2.44 17.53
C TYR A 368 -4.60 1.57 18.49
N SER A 369 -5.36 0.64 17.93
CA SER A 369 -6.17 -0.32 18.71
C SER A 369 -5.29 -1.10 19.69
N ASN A 370 -5.75 -1.22 20.94
CA ASN A 370 -5.12 -2.03 22.00
C ASN A 370 -3.61 -1.80 22.21
N ASN A 371 -3.07 -0.63 21.82
CA ASN A 371 -1.62 -0.39 21.88
C ASN A 371 -1.26 0.96 22.54
N PRO A 372 -1.40 1.09 23.88
CA PRO A 372 -1.15 2.33 24.60
C PRO A 372 0.30 2.83 24.46
N ASN A 373 1.29 1.93 24.35
CA ASN A 373 2.67 2.32 24.17
C ASN A 373 2.89 2.98 22.80
N ALA A 374 2.36 2.37 21.73
CA ALA A 374 2.44 2.96 20.40
C ALA A 374 1.69 4.31 20.33
N ASN A 375 0.60 4.45 21.07
CA ASN A 375 -0.13 5.72 21.16
C ASN A 375 0.69 6.80 21.85
N HIS A 376 1.34 6.47 22.96
CA HIS A 376 2.23 7.39 23.66
C HIS A 376 3.39 7.86 22.76
N ASP A 377 4.01 6.94 22.00
CA ASP A 377 5.18 7.24 21.17
C ASP A 377 4.81 7.99 19.88
N ALA A 378 3.59 7.80 19.38
CA ALA A 378 3.15 8.37 18.10
C ALA A 378 2.64 9.82 18.22
N PHE A 379 2.27 10.28 19.41
CA PHE A 379 1.67 11.60 19.58
C PHE A 379 2.46 12.46 20.58
N VAL A 380 2.76 13.70 20.18
CA VAL A 380 3.39 14.73 21.01
C VAL A 380 2.55 15.99 20.90
N ASP A 381 2.03 16.47 22.02
CA ASP A 381 1.20 17.71 22.10
C ASP A 381 0.04 17.76 21.07
N GLY A 382 -0.57 16.58 20.80
CA GLY A 382 -1.67 16.45 19.86
C GLY A 382 -1.24 16.37 18.37
N TRP A 383 0.06 16.36 18.09
CA TRP A 383 0.62 16.10 16.77
C TRP A 383 1.01 14.64 16.62
N PHE A 384 0.62 14.04 15.52
CA PHE A 384 1.03 12.70 15.13
C PHE A 384 2.40 12.75 14.45
N ARG A 385 3.35 11.99 14.92
CA ARG A 385 4.69 11.84 14.37
C ARG A 385 4.68 10.78 13.28
N THR A 386 4.94 11.19 12.03
CA THR A 386 4.90 10.27 10.89
C THR A 386 6.13 9.37 10.81
N GLY A 387 7.27 9.84 11.34
CA GLY A 387 8.57 9.23 11.12
C GLY A 387 9.12 9.45 9.70
N ASP A 388 8.50 10.32 8.92
CA ASP A 388 8.95 10.70 7.58
C ASP A 388 9.68 12.05 7.66
N ALA A 389 10.90 12.11 7.12
CA ALA A 389 11.70 13.33 6.99
C ALA A 389 11.42 13.99 5.66
N ALA A 390 11.19 15.29 5.67
CA ALA A 390 10.88 16.08 4.48
C ALA A 390 11.42 17.51 4.62
N HIS A 391 11.50 18.21 3.51
CA HIS A 391 11.72 19.65 3.49
C HIS A 391 10.63 20.35 2.69
N GLN A 392 10.53 21.66 2.85
CA GLN A 392 9.57 22.50 2.16
C GLN A 392 10.32 23.56 1.37
N ASP A 393 9.91 23.83 0.12
CA ASP A 393 10.49 24.91 -0.66
C ASP A 393 9.91 26.28 -0.24
N GLU A 394 10.44 27.38 -0.83
CA GLU A 394 10.00 28.76 -0.55
C GLU A 394 8.53 29.00 -0.96
N GLU A 395 7.96 28.18 -1.84
CA GLU A 395 6.56 28.27 -2.28
C GLU A 395 5.62 27.37 -1.45
N GLY A 396 6.17 26.64 -0.48
CA GLY A 396 5.40 25.82 0.45
C GLY A 396 5.17 24.36 0.00
N PHE A 397 5.77 23.93 -1.11
CA PHE A 397 5.67 22.53 -1.56
C PHE A 397 6.59 21.62 -0.75
N PHE A 398 6.05 20.48 -0.34
CA PHE A 398 6.77 19.45 0.42
C PHE A 398 7.48 18.48 -0.50
N TYR A 399 8.67 18.04 -0.09
CA TYR A 399 9.48 17.03 -0.75
C TYR A 399 9.93 15.99 0.28
N MET A 400 9.78 14.70 -0.06
CA MET A 400 10.23 13.61 0.79
C MET A 400 11.75 13.49 0.71
N ASP A 401 12.41 13.54 1.86
CA ASP A 401 13.84 13.23 1.97
C ASP A 401 14.04 11.74 2.23
N ASP A 402 13.50 11.21 3.33
CA ASP A 402 13.50 9.77 3.63
C ASP A 402 12.59 9.44 4.82
N ARG A 403 12.61 8.17 5.26
CA ARG A 403 12.10 7.80 6.58
C ARG A 403 13.18 7.95 7.63
N ILE A 404 12.86 8.57 8.76
CA ILE A 404 13.84 8.83 9.84
C ILE A 404 14.52 7.54 10.30
N LYS A 405 13.80 6.42 10.37
CA LYS A 405 14.34 5.12 10.75
C LYS A 405 15.14 4.42 9.64
N GLU A 406 15.10 4.92 8.42
CA GLU A 406 15.82 4.39 7.26
C GLU A 406 17.08 5.21 6.95
N ILE A 407 17.24 6.40 7.56
CA ILE A 407 18.46 7.20 7.43
C ILE A 407 19.65 6.37 7.93
N ILE A 408 20.66 6.25 7.09
CA ILE A 408 21.88 5.49 7.37
C ILE A 408 22.88 6.43 8.02
N ILE A 409 23.31 6.13 9.24
CA ILE A 409 24.25 6.96 9.97
C ILE A 409 25.67 6.42 9.75
N VAL A 410 26.40 7.04 8.80
CA VAL A 410 27.78 6.68 8.47
C VAL A 410 28.73 7.58 9.26
N GLY A 411 29.29 7.08 10.34
CA GLY A 411 30.06 7.90 11.27
C GLY A 411 29.21 9.01 11.89
N SER A 412 29.48 10.27 11.51
CA SER A 412 28.71 11.44 11.94
C SER A 412 27.80 12.01 10.85
N SER A 413 27.68 11.35 9.71
CA SER A 413 26.96 11.85 8.55
C SER A 413 25.69 11.07 8.29
N ASN A 414 24.57 11.78 8.04
CA ASN A 414 23.32 11.19 7.59
C ASN A 414 23.43 10.91 6.08
N VAL A 415 23.17 9.66 5.69
CA VAL A 415 23.05 9.24 4.30
C VAL A 415 21.60 8.82 4.08
N TYR A 416 20.96 9.47 3.14
CA TYR A 416 19.56 9.21 2.82
C TYR A 416 19.47 8.15 1.72
N PRO A 417 18.96 6.93 1.99
CA PRO A 417 18.73 5.90 0.97
C PRO A 417 18.03 6.41 -0.27
N ALA A 418 17.01 7.26 -0.10
CA ALA A 418 16.25 7.82 -1.19
C ALA A 418 17.10 8.66 -2.18
N ASP A 419 18.14 9.35 -1.70
CA ASP A 419 19.05 10.11 -2.57
C ASP A 419 19.91 9.20 -3.44
N LEU A 420 20.41 8.11 -2.84
CA LEU A 420 21.17 7.11 -3.57
C LEU A 420 20.29 6.38 -4.59
N GLU A 421 19.08 6.02 -4.21
CA GLU A 421 18.10 5.40 -5.09
C GLU A 421 17.71 6.32 -6.25
N ARG A 422 17.57 7.65 -6.02
CA ARG A 422 17.29 8.65 -7.06
C ARG A 422 18.36 8.68 -8.13
N VAL A 423 19.64 8.65 -7.72
CA VAL A 423 20.78 8.62 -8.65
C VAL A 423 20.81 7.30 -9.42
N LEU A 424 20.52 6.17 -8.75
CA LEU A 424 20.46 4.85 -9.38
C LEU A 424 19.34 4.75 -10.42
N ASP A 425 18.15 5.22 -10.09
CA ASP A 425 16.97 5.19 -10.95
C ASP A 425 17.15 6.04 -12.23
N SER A 426 18.02 7.07 -12.20
CA SER A 426 18.33 7.87 -13.39
C SER A 426 19.20 7.13 -14.42
N SER A 427 19.63 5.91 -14.14
CA SER A 427 20.44 5.10 -15.04
C SER A 427 19.59 4.24 -15.98
N ASP A 428 19.82 4.36 -17.29
CA ASP A 428 19.17 3.53 -18.32
C ASP A 428 19.41 2.03 -18.16
N ALA A 429 20.44 1.65 -17.39
CA ALA A 429 20.81 0.25 -17.16
C ALA A 429 20.10 -0.40 -15.98
N ILE A 430 19.44 0.36 -15.12
CA ILE A 430 18.82 -0.11 -13.88
C ILE A 430 17.30 -0.19 -14.04
N ALA A 431 16.71 -1.34 -13.73
CA ALA A 431 15.27 -1.53 -13.73
C ALA A 431 14.69 -1.22 -12.35
N GLU A 432 15.36 -1.65 -11.28
CA GLU A 432 14.96 -1.40 -9.88
C GLU A 432 16.21 -1.35 -9.00
N CYS A 433 16.14 -0.54 -7.95
CA CYS A 433 17.16 -0.56 -6.89
C CYS A 433 16.52 -0.45 -5.50
N ALA A 434 17.29 -0.80 -4.47
CA ALA A 434 17.00 -0.55 -3.06
C ALA A 434 18.29 -0.33 -2.30
N VAL A 435 18.29 0.63 -1.37
CA VAL A 435 19.41 0.93 -0.48
C VAL A 435 19.00 0.63 0.95
N ILE A 436 19.83 -0.09 1.69
CA ILE A 436 19.61 -0.39 3.11
C ILE A 436 20.87 -0.18 3.93
N ALA A 437 20.72 0.05 5.23
CA ALA A 437 21.82 0.08 6.17
C ALA A 437 22.40 -1.33 6.42
N ARG A 438 23.71 -1.40 6.56
CA ARG A 438 24.42 -2.56 7.14
C ARG A 438 25.31 -2.06 8.26
N HIS A 439 25.26 -2.74 9.39
CA HIS A 439 26.19 -2.45 10.48
C HIS A 439 27.64 -2.75 10.07
N GLU A 440 28.54 -1.82 10.40
CA GLU A 440 29.97 -1.90 10.14
C GLU A 440 30.73 -1.35 11.35
N ASP A 441 31.80 -2.07 11.79
CA ASP A 441 32.44 -1.77 13.06
C ASP A 441 33.20 -0.43 13.07
N GLU A 442 33.68 0.05 11.93
CA GLU A 442 34.47 1.27 11.81
C GLU A 442 33.60 2.53 11.71
N PHE A 443 32.48 2.47 10.96
CA PHE A 443 31.63 3.63 10.67
C PHE A 443 30.24 3.55 11.30
N GLY A 444 29.93 2.50 12.04
CA GLY A 444 28.62 2.24 12.62
C GLY A 444 27.63 1.63 11.63
N GLU A 445 27.30 2.35 10.56
CA GLU A 445 26.48 1.85 9.46
C GLU A 445 27.10 2.20 8.11
N VAL A 446 26.84 1.38 7.09
CA VAL A 446 27.22 1.66 5.70
C VAL A 446 26.06 1.28 4.76
N PRO A 447 25.84 2.04 3.66
CA PRO A 447 24.80 1.72 2.71
C PRO A 447 25.17 0.51 1.84
N ILE A 448 24.22 -0.42 1.67
CA ILE A 448 24.29 -1.52 0.70
C ILE A 448 23.22 -1.29 -0.34
N VAL A 449 23.59 -1.42 -1.60
CA VAL A 449 22.72 -1.23 -2.74
C VAL A 449 22.39 -2.58 -3.39
N PHE A 450 21.11 -2.84 -3.59
CA PHE A 450 20.59 -3.94 -4.39
C PHE A 450 20.12 -3.40 -5.73
N ILE A 451 20.48 -4.06 -6.82
CA ILE A 451 20.15 -3.59 -8.17
C ILE A 451 19.60 -4.73 -9.03
N ILE A 452 18.51 -4.46 -9.73
CA ILE A 452 18.02 -5.27 -10.83
C ILE A 452 18.34 -4.54 -12.13
N PRO A 453 19.19 -5.08 -13.01
CA PRO A 453 19.47 -4.46 -14.30
C PRO A 453 18.26 -4.63 -15.25
N LYS A 454 18.10 -3.68 -16.18
CA LYS A 454 17.16 -3.83 -17.30
C LYS A 454 17.60 -4.98 -18.21
N THR A 455 16.64 -5.65 -18.83
CA THR A 455 16.89 -6.79 -19.74
C THR A 455 17.87 -6.40 -20.85
N GLY A 456 18.92 -7.19 -21.06
CA GLY A 456 19.97 -6.90 -22.06
C GLY A 456 21.11 -5.99 -21.57
N HIS A 457 21.01 -5.41 -20.39
CA HIS A 457 22.07 -4.60 -19.78
C HIS A 457 22.88 -5.43 -18.78
N ALA A 458 24.16 -5.64 -19.08
CA ALA A 458 25.09 -6.22 -18.11
C ALA A 458 25.79 -5.07 -17.38
N LEU A 459 25.61 -4.94 -16.09
CA LEU A 459 26.38 -4.02 -15.25
C LEU A 459 27.82 -4.58 -15.16
N LYS A 460 28.64 -4.28 -16.20
CA LYS A 460 30.04 -4.71 -16.28
C LYS A 460 30.94 -3.63 -15.74
N ASN A 461 31.66 -3.95 -14.66
CA ASN A 461 32.85 -3.27 -14.15
C ASN A 461 32.78 -1.79 -13.73
N GLN A 462 33.79 -1.41 -12.95
CA GLN A 462 34.06 -0.11 -12.30
C GLN A 462 33.80 1.16 -13.15
N ARG A 463 33.80 1.05 -14.48
CA ARG A 463 33.50 2.19 -15.37
C ARG A 463 32.03 2.58 -15.42
N SER A 464 31.13 1.63 -15.23
CA SER A 464 29.67 1.89 -15.15
C SER A 464 29.28 2.62 -13.88
N TRP A 465 30.15 2.62 -12.87
CA TRP A 465 29.95 3.23 -11.57
C TRP A 465 30.57 4.61 -11.40
N ASN A 466 31.38 5.07 -12.36
CA ASN A 466 31.94 6.44 -12.37
C ASN A 466 30.85 7.53 -12.48
N PHE A 467 29.65 7.16 -12.84
CA PHE A 467 28.49 8.05 -12.85
C PHE A 467 28.18 8.57 -11.42
N PHE A 468 28.32 7.72 -10.41
CA PHE A 468 28.05 8.06 -9.01
C PHE A 468 29.03 9.09 -8.42
N ASN A 469 30.29 9.04 -8.85
CA ASN A 469 31.30 9.99 -8.38
C ASN A 469 31.05 11.43 -8.89
N LYS A 470 30.15 11.62 -9.86
CA LYS A 470 29.82 12.95 -10.42
C LYS A 470 28.52 13.53 -9.84
N ALA A 471 27.62 12.71 -9.30
CA ALA A 471 26.27 13.11 -8.93
C ALA A 471 26.08 13.36 -7.42
N SER A 472 27.07 13.06 -6.58
CA SER A 472 26.97 13.22 -5.12
C SER A 472 27.89 14.34 -4.63
N PRO A 473 27.40 15.48 -4.12
CA PRO A 473 28.17 16.40 -3.30
C PRO A 473 28.11 15.96 -1.83
N PRO A 474 29.07 16.15 -1.01
CA PRO A 474 30.52 16.07 -0.97
C PRO A 474 31.09 14.76 -0.36
N THR A 475 30.38 13.64 -0.46
CA THR A 475 30.85 12.34 0.04
C THR A 475 31.49 11.54 -1.10
N ASN A 476 32.81 11.27 -1.02
CA ASN A 476 33.47 10.35 -1.94
C ASN A 476 32.99 8.92 -1.73
N ILE A 477 31.96 8.50 -2.47
CA ILE A 477 31.40 7.17 -2.42
C ILE A 477 32.23 6.23 -3.30
N ARG A 478 32.94 5.27 -2.71
CA ARG A 478 33.64 4.20 -3.45
C ARG A 478 32.84 2.91 -3.38
N MET A 479 32.46 2.35 -4.51
CA MET A 479 31.69 1.11 -4.58
C MET A 479 32.58 -0.10 -4.76
N LYS A 480 32.42 -1.13 -3.89
CA LYS A 480 32.94 -2.48 -4.12
C LYS A 480 31.78 -3.39 -4.56
N SER A 481 31.91 -4.01 -5.73
CA SER A 481 30.91 -4.98 -6.19
C SER A 481 31.18 -6.36 -5.60
N THR A 482 30.24 -6.91 -4.85
CA THR A 482 30.15 -8.34 -4.57
C THR A 482 28.91 -8.87 -5.23
N SER A 483 29.05 -9.89 -6.08
CA SER A 483 27.92 -10.52 -6.76
C SER A 483 27.22 -11.50 -5.82
N SER A 484 26.00 -11.24 -5.39
CA SER A 484 25.12 -12.25 -4.84
C SER A 484 23.69 -12.07 -5.35
N THR A 485 22.97 -13.15 -5.32
CA THR A 485 21.78 -13.37 -6.15
C THR A 485 20.62 -13.82 -5.28
N ASN A 486 19.58 -13.01 -5.15
CA ASN A 486 18.25 -13.54 -4.87
C ASN A 486 17.14 -12.50 -5.10
N PHE A 487 16.20 -12.76 -5.99
CA PHE A 487 15.00 -11.94 -6.21
C PHE A 487 14.15 -11.78 -4.94
N GLN A 488 14.18 -12.80 -4.06
CA GLN A 488 13.56 -12.74 -2.74
C GLN A 488 14.23 -11.72 -1.81
N GLU A 489 15.52 -11.42 -2.00
CA GLU A 489 16.24 -10.43 -1.18
C GLU A 489 15.85 -8.99 -1.54
N LEU A 490 15.52 -8.68 -2.79
CA LEU A 490 15.05 -7.33 -3.15
C LEU A 490 13.62 -7.07 -2.67
N HIS A 491 12.76 -8.08 -2.82
CA HIS A 491 11.39 -8.00 -2.28
C HIS A 491 11.41 -7.97 -0.75
N TRP A 492 12.36 -8.66 -0.16
CA TRP A 492 12.64 -8.64 1.27
C TRP A 492 13.26 -7.30 1.68
N ALA A 493 14.22 -6.72 0.96
CA ALA A 493 14.78 -5.41 1.24
C ALA A 493 13.71 -4.32 1.21
N LYS A 494 12.84 -4.32 0.19
CA LYS A 494 11.69 -3.39 0.09
C LYS A 494 10.64 -3.63 1.19
N SER A 495 10.42 -4.88 1.61
CA SER A 495 9.52 -5.22 2.72
C SER A 495 10.19 -5.04 4.09
N THR A 496 11.51 -5.08 4.16
CA THR A 496 12.33 -4.99 5.38
C THR A 496 12.72 -3.55 5.68
N LYS A 497 12.67 -2.63 4.70
CA LYS A 497 12.56 -1.21 5.01
C LYS A 497 11.45 -0.98 6.05
N ALA A 498 10.39 -1.80 6.03
CA ALA A 498 9.31 -1.77 7.01
C ALA A 498 9.58 -2.54 8.33
N ASN A 499 10.61 -3.43 8.43
CA ASN A 499 10.71 -4.41 9.54
C ASN A 499 12.11 -4.58 10.17
N CYS A 500 13.07 -3.71 9.96
CA CYS A 500 14.49 -3.97 10.31
C CYS A 500 14.97 -3.49 11.69
N GLU A 501 14.17 -3.62 12.78
CA GLU A 501 14.75 -3.58 14.14
C GLU A 501 15.48 -4.87 14.52
N GLN A 502 15.13 -6.01 13.93
CA GLN A 502 15.83 -7.28 14.18
C GLN A 502 17.25 -7.33 13.58
N CYS A 503 17.55 -6.53 12.55
CA CYS A 503 18.91 -6.44 12.00
C CYS A 503 19.88 -5.66 12.91
N ARG A 504 19.38 -4.78 13.77
CA ARG A 504 20.20 -4.03 14.74
C ARG A 504 20.59 -4.85 15.97
N ALA A 505 19.86 -5.94 16.30
CA ALA A 505 20.02 -6.70 17.55
C ALA A 505 20.86 -7.98 17.43
N THR A 506 21.23 -8.42 16.25
CA THR A 506 21.98 -9.67 16.08
C THR A 506 23.42 -9.40 15.61
N ARG A 507 24.36 -9.50 16.52
CA ARG A 507 25.78 -9.71 16.21
C ARG A 507 25.90 -11.02 15.41
N GLY A 508 26.12 -10.93 14.11
CA GLY A 508 26.43 -12.06 13.24
C GLY A 508 25.39 -12.34 12.16
N ILE A 509 25.88 -12.71 11.00
CA ILE A 509 25.12 -13.14 9.84
C ILE A 509 24.20 -14.29 10.25
N PRO A 510 22.88 -14.25 9.98
CA PRO A 510 21.96 -15.35 10.32
C PRO A 510 22.43 -16.69 9.72
N LYS A 511 22.36 -17.76 10.51
CA LYS A 511 22.85 -19.11 10.14
C LYS A 511 22.31 -19.67 8.81
N TRP A 512 21.18 -19.20 8.31
CA TRP A 512 20.63 -19.63 7.03
C TRP A 512 21.39 -19.10 5.78
N ARG A 513 22.26 -18.09 5.92
CA ARG A 513 23.18 -17.66 4.84
C ARG A 513 24.25 -18.71 4.49
N ARG A 514 24.47 -19.72 5.35
CA ARG A 514 25.47 -20.79 5.11
C ARG A 514 24.97 -21.94 4.22
N ALA A 515 23.67 -22.00 3.91
CA ALA A 515 23.09 -23.21 3.31
C ALA A 515 23.05 -23.24 1.76
N PHE A 516 23.40 -22.17 1.06
CA PHE A 516 23.29 -22.15 -0.42
C PHE A 516 24.49 -21.52 -1.12
N VAL A 517 25.60 -22.25 -1.11
CA VAL A 517 26.76 -21.96 -1.96
C VAL A 517 27.06 -23.21 -2.79
N VAL A 518 26.69 -23.17 -4.08
CA VAL A 518 27.07 -24.21 -5.06
C VAL A 518 28.09 -23.58 -6.02
N PRO A 519 29.27 -24.18 -6.23
CA PRO A 519 30.27 -23.67 -7.17
C PRO A 519 29.83 -23.87 -8.61
N ALA A 520 30.10 -22.86 -9.45
CA ALA A 520 29.90 -22.94 -10.89
C ALA A 520 31.09 -23.67 -11.53
N THR A 521 31.02 -24.99 -11.64
CA THR A 521 31.78 -25.75 -12.62
C THR A 521 30.92 -26.93 -13.12
N ASN A 522 30.82 -26.99 -14.46
CA ASN A 522 30.15 -28.00 -15.31
C ASN A 522 28.70 -27.72 -15.71
N GLN A 523 28.60 -27.28 -16.96
CA GLN A 523 27.37 -27.43 -17.75
C GLN A 523 27.03 -28.91 -17.90
N GLN A 524 26.03 -29.37 -17.17
CA GLN A 524 25.25 -30.56 -17.50
C GLN A 524 23.76 -30.27 -17.30
N GLN A 525 23.01 -30.66 -18.32
CA GLN A 525 21.56 -30.57 -18.39
C GLN A 525 20.91 -31.22 -17.16
N ILE A 526 20.09 -30.47 -16.45
CA ILE A 526 19.30 -30.98 -15.32
C ILE A 526 17.92 -31.38 -15.85
N VAL A 527 17.63 -32.68 -15.73
CA VAL A 527 16.31 -33.25 -15.94
C VAL A 527 15.45 -33.01 -14.70
N PRO A 528 14.17 -32.64 -14.80
CA PRO A 528 13.30 -32.39 -13.65
C PRO A 528 12.98 -33.72 -12.92
N ASN A 529 12.89 -33.65 -11.60
CA ASN A 529 12.44 -34.70 -10.66
C ASN A 529 13.46 -35.80 -10.25
N GLN A 530 14.50 -35.40 -9.51
CA GLN A 530 15.10 -36.30 -8.51
C GLN A 530 15.67 -35.53 -7.32
N PRO A 531 15.58 -36.04 -6.06
CA PRO A 531 16.14 -35.40 -4.88
C PRO A 531 17.67 -35.58 -4.83
N LEU A 532 18.38 -34.49 -4.53
CA LEU A 532 19.84 -34.43 -4.40
C LEU A 532 20.31 -34.93 -3.01
N PRO A 533 21.42 -35.69 -2.95
CA PRO A 533 21.97 -36.18 -1.70
C PRO A 533 22.74 -35.13 -0.93
N LEU A 534 22.60 -35.20 0.42
CA LEU A 534 23.36 -34.47 1.40
C LEU A 534 24.80 -34.98 1.44
N ASN A 535 25.76 -34.18 1.02
CA ASN A 535 27.14 -34.04 1.56
C ASN A 535 28.01 -33.30 0.56
N LEU A 536 28.45 -32.10 0.97
CA LEU A 536 29.76 -31.53 0.64
C LEU A 536 29.81 -30.11 1.19
N ALA A 537 30.43 -29.99 2.35
CA ALA A 537 30.89 -28.72 2.91
C ALA A 537 32.36 -28.52 2.52
N GLU A 538 32.73 -27.26 2.45
CA GLU A 538 34.07 -26.68 2.38
C GLU A 538 34.66 -26.44 0.97
N ASN A 539 34.77 -25.20 0.67
CA ASN A 539 35.87 -24.37 0.21
C ASN A 539 35.52 -23.32 -0.87
N VAL A 540 35.88 -22.10 -0.52
CA VAL A 540 36.43 -20.98 -1.32
C VAL A 540 35.49 -20.18 -2.25
N VAL A 541 35.46 -18.91 -1.90
CA VAL A 541 34.92 -17.72 -2.53
C VAL A 541 35.46 -17.47 -3.94
N SER A 542 34.60 -17.32 -4.93
CA SER A 542 34.66 -16.28 -5.98
C SER A 542 33.45 -16.40 -6.92
N ASP A 543 32.89 -15.24 -7.30
CA ASP A 543 31.85 -15.03 -8.31
C ASP A 543 30.65 -16.02 -8.36
N LYS A 544 29.51 -15.57 -7.84
CA LYS A 544 28.27 -16.34 -7.84
C LYS A 544 27.17 -15.68 -8.63
N THR A 545 26.75 -16.36 -9.68
CA THR A 545 25.53 -16.06 -10.44
C THR A 545 24.51 -17.18 -10.14
N CYS A 546 23.33 -16.87 -9.65
CA CYS A 546 22.24 -17.83 -9.44
C CYS A 546 21.02 -17.46 -10.28
N LEU A 547 20.46 -18.40 -10.99
CA LEU A 547 19.20 -18.27 -11.73
C LEU A 547 18.08 -18.95 -10.92
N ARG A 548 16.95 -18.28 -10.73
CA ARG A 548 15.74 -18.91 -10.17
C ARG A 548 14.51 -18.58 -11.00
N TYR A 549 13.64 -19.54 -11.11
CA TYR A 549 12.29 -19.45 -11.68
C TYR A 549 11.32 -18.87 -10.65
N SER A 550 10.51 -17.90 -11.08
CA SER A 550 9.33 -17.42 -10.37
C SER A 550 8.08 -18.01 -11.04
N PRO A 551 7.00 -18.27 -10.30
CA PRO A 551 5.72 -18.73 -10.87
C PRO A 551 5.08 -17.77 -11.87
N LEU A 552 5.65 -16.55 -12.02
CA LEU A 552 5.20 -15.50 -12.94
C LEU A 552 6.09 -15.34 -14.18
N GLY A 553 7.00 -16.28 -14.46
CA GLY A 553 7.72 -16.34 -15.74
C GLY A 553 8.87 -15.35 -15.93
N TRP A 554 9.38 -14.68 -14.88
CA TRP A 554 10.49 -13.73 -14.98
C TRP A 554 11.81 -14.36 -14.53
N SER A 555 12.83 -14.28 -15.38
CA SER A 555 14.22 -14.62 -15.03
C SER A 555 15.05 -13.34 -14.97
N GLY A 556 15.58 -12.99 -13.79
CA GLY A 556 16.42 -11.80 -13.60
C GLY A 556 17.62 -12.08 -12.70
N VAL A 557 18.73 -11.37 -12.97
CA VAL A 557 19.94 -11.40 -12.14
C VAL A 557 19.93 -10.18 -11.22
N VAL A 558 19.97 -10.39 -9.90
CA VAL A 558 20.14 -9.33 -8.90
C VAL A 558 21.63 -9.20 -8.58
N ARG A 559 22.15 -7.98 -8.54
CA ARG A 559 23.51 -7.69 -8.07
C ARG A 559 23.47 -6.92 -6.77
N VAL A 560 24.29 -7.33 -5.83
CA VAL A 560 24.54 -6.60 -4.58
C VAL A 560 25.82 -5.81 -4.73
N VAL A 561 25.75 -4.54 -4.41
CA VAL A 561 26.90 -3.64 -4.45
C VAL A 561 27.08 -3.01 -3.08
N GLU A 562 28.25 -3.17 -2.53
CA GLU A 562 28.63 -2.53 -1.29
C GLU A 562 29.14 -1.11 -1.60
N VAL A 563 28.57 -0.13 -0.90
CA VAL A 563 28.98 1.27 -1.04
C VAL A 563 29.91 1.60 0.13
N VAL A 564 31.17 1.88 -0.18
CA VAL A 564 32.14 2.33 0.82
C VAL A 564 32.20 3.86 0.76
N VAL A 565 31.83 4.50 1.87
CA VAL A 565 31.95 5.95 2.04
C VAL A 565 33.33 6.24 2.59
N ASN A 566 34.21 6.88 1.81
CA ASN A 566 35.49 7.35 2.32
C ASN A 566 35.30 8.76 2.88
N HIS A 567 35.47 8.92 4.17
CA HIS A 567 35.67 10.23 4.80
C HIS A 567 37.07 10.73 4.38
N ILE A 568 37.10 11.85 3.69
CA ILE A 568 38.30 12.69 3.62
C ILE A 568 38.05 13.79 4.64
N GLY A 569 38.88 13.81 5.70
CA GLY A 569 38.86 14.80 6.76
C GLY A 569 39.10 16.24 6.28
#